data_1d9bf7df148356f6bf29ec942941ecf2
#
_entry.id   1d9bf7df148356f6bf29ec942941ecf2
#
_cell.length_a   1.000
_cell.length_b   1.000
_cell.length_c   1.000
_cell.angle_alpha   90.00
_cell.angle_beta   90.00
_cell.angle_gamma   90.00
#
_symmetry.space_group_name_H-M   'P 1'
#
loop_
_entity.id
_entity.type
_entity.pdbx_description
1 polymer ?
#
loop_
_entity_poly.entity_id
_entity_poly.type
_entity_poly.pdbx_seq_one_letter_code
_entity_poly.pdbx_strand_id
1 'polypeptide(L)'
;MADPAKRIRITVGPVQVEAELKGSKTAQEIYAALPVEAPVNTWGEEFYFKLGGVKDYRETATTHVRVGDVAFWGAGQVVAIFFGRTPMSLGPDPVPADRVNVIGRIVGDATVFRRAMEAPTIRVERV
;
A
#
# COMPACT_ATOMS: atom_id res chain seq x y z
N MET A 1 -17.09 -5.10 -21.49
CA MET A 1 -17.36 -4.85 -20.06
C MET A 1 -16.07 -5.00 -19.27
N ALA A 2 -15.73 -4.01 -18.48
CA ALA A 2 -14.52 -4.09 -17.66
C ALA A 2 -14.70 -5.11 -16.54
N ASP A 3 -13.66 -5.86 -16.21
CA ASP A 3 -13.67 -6.74 -15.04
C ASP A 3 -13.81 -5.91 -13.76
N PRO A 4 -14.50 -6.45 -12.75
CA PRO A 4 -14.56 -5.78 -11.45
C PRO A 4 -13.15 -5.56 -10.90
N ALA A 5 -12.94 -4.46 -10.22
CA ALA A 5 -11.68 -4.21 -9.54
C ALA A 5 -11.42 -5.34 -8.52
N LYS A 6 -10.19 -5.83 -8.48
CA LYS A 6 -9.80 -6.83 -7.50
C LYS A 6 -9.67 -6.18 -6.14
N ARG A 7 -10.20 -6.85 -5.12
CA ARG A 7 -10.11 -6.39 -3.74
C ARG A 7 -9.16 -7.23 -2.92
N ILE A 8 -8.48 -6.55 -2.02
CA ILE A 8 -7.61 -7.16 -1.03
C ILE A 8 -8.03 -6.70 0.36
N ARG A 9 -7.68 -7.50 1.35
CA ARG A 9 -7.95 -7.20 2.76
C ARG A 9 -6.61 -6.98 3.45
N ILE A 10 -6.49 -5.88 4.15
CA ILE A 10 -5.27 -5.48 4.86
C ILE A 10 -5.58 -5.47 6.34
N THR A 11 -4.84 -6.27 7.10
CA THR A 11 -5.00 -6.36 8.56
C THR A 11 -3.69 -5.95 9.23
N VAL A 12 -3.76 -4.94 10.08
CA VAL A 12 -2.64 -4.46 10.89
C VAL A 12 -3.14 -4.32 12.32
N GLY A 13 -2.68 -5.19 13.22
CA GLY A 13 -3.18 -5.22 14.59
C GLY A 13 -4.70 -5.33 14.66
N PRO A 14 -5.37 -4.42 15.36
CA PRO A 14 -6.83 -4.46 15.50
C PRO A 14 -7.58 -3.89 14.29
N VAL A 15 -6.88 -3.36 13.30
CA VAL A 15 -7.51 -2.67 12.16
C VAL A 15 -7.51 -3.57 10.93
N GLN A 16 -8.67 -3.68 10.30
CA GLN A 16 -8.85 -4.42 9.05
C GLN A 16 -9.60 -3.55 8.06
N VAL A 17 -9.04 -3.36 6.88
CA VAL A 17 -9.66 -2.58 5.81
C VAL A 17 -9.56 -3.33 4.49
N GLU A 18 -10.34 -2.91 3.52
CA GLU A 18 -10.22 -3.40 2.15
C GLU A 18 -9.61 -2.32 1.26
N ALA A 19 -8.98 -2.76 0.20
CA ALA A 19 -8.45 -1.88 -0.84
C ALA A 19 -8.82 -2.43 -2.21
N GLU A 20 -9.02 -1.53 -3.16
CA GLU A 20 -9.22 -1.90 -4.56
C GLU A 20 -7.90 -1.74 -5.29
N LEU A 21 -7.50 -2.78 -6.03
CA LEU A 21 -6.30 -2.74 -6.86
C LEU A 21 -6.65 -2.21 -8.24
N LYS A 22 -5.71 -1.46 -8.82
CA LYS A 22 -5.77 -1.08 -10.23
C LYS A 22 -5.57 -2.31 -11.12
N GLY A 23 -5.95 -2.20 -12.38
CA GLY A 23 -5.74 -3.26 -13.36
C GLY A 23 -4.35 -3.27 -13.97
N SER A 24 -3.37 -2.59 -13.37
CA SER A 24 -2.00 -2.54 -13.89
C SER A 24 -1.29 -3.88 -13.73
N LYS A 25 -0.24 -4.09 -14.53
CA LYS A 25 0.55 -5.33 -14.46
C LYS A 25 1.22 -5.49 -13.11
N THR A 26 1.77 -4.42 -12.54
CA THR A 26 2.40 -4.47 -11.22
C THR A 26 1.39 -4.87 -10.14
N ALA A 27 0.18 -4.30 -10.17
CA ALA A 27 -0.88 -4.66 -9.23
C ALA A 27 -1.29 -6.13 -9.39
N GLN A 28 -1.36 -6.64 -10.61
CA GLN A 28 -1.66 -8.06 -10.86
C GLN A 28 -0.59 -8.98 -10.27
N GLU A 29 0.69 -8.61 -10.39
CA GLU A 29 1.80 -9.36 -9.80
C GLU A 29 1.69 -9.42 -8.28
N ILE A 30 1.33 -8.30 -7.66
CA ILE A 30 1.15 -8.26 -6.19
C ILE A 30 -0.03 -9.11 -5.78
N TYR A 31 -1.14 -9.00 -6.48
CA TYR A 31 -2.34 -9.82 -6.20
C TYR A 31 -2.03 -11.31 -6.30
N ALA A 32 -1.24 -11.71 -7.30
CA ALA A 32 -0.85 -13.11 -7.48
C ALA A 32 0.04 -13.63 -6.34
N ALA A 33 0.77 -12.75 -5.67
CA ALA A 33 1.66 -13.11 -4.56
C ALA A 33 0.93 -13.28 -3.21
N LEU A 34 -0.34 -12.87 -3.13
CA LEU A 34 -1.12 -12.96 -1.89
C LEU A 34 -1.60 -14.38 -1.62
N PRO A 35 -1.83 -14.78 -0.36
CA PRO A 35 -1.69 -13.97 0.85
C PRO A 35 -0.24 -13.80 1.28
N VAL A 36 0.01 -12.71 2.02
CA VAL A 36 1.31 -12.45 2.60
C VAL A 36 1.15 -11.94 4.03
N GLU A 37 2.06 -12.36 4.91
CA GLU A 37 2.17 -11.82 6.25
C GLU A 37 3.64 -11.49 6.47
N ALA A 38 3.91 -10.29 6.97
CA ALA A 38 5.26 -9.77 7.06
C ALA A 38 5.40 -8.81 8.23
N PRO A 39 6.64 -8.59 8.70
CA PRO A 39 6.88 -7.48 9.62
C PRO A 39 6.47 -6.17 8.96
N VAL A 40 5.80 -5.32 9.71
CA VAL A 40 5.39 -4.00 9.22
C VAL A 40 6.29 -2.93 9.83
N ASN A 41 6.65 -1.96 9.00
CA ASN A 41 7.46 -0.81 9.40
C ASN A 41 6.63 0.45 9.20
N THR A 42 6.98 1.49 9.95
CA THR A 42 6.33 2.80 9.84
C THR A 42 7.34 3.85 9.42
N TRP A 43 6.87 4.82 8.63
CA TRP A 43 7.63 6.01 8.26
C TRP A 43 6.66 7.19 8.28
N GLY A 44 6.59 7.87 9.43
CA GLY A 44 5.48 8.78 9.67
C GLY A 44 4.16 7.99 9.65
N GLU A 45 3.17 8.50 8.95
CA GLU A 45 1.88 7.82 8.78
C GLU A 45 1.85 7.03 7.47
N GLU A 46 2.86 6.20 7.28
CA GLU A 46 2.98 5.23 6.20
C GLU A 46 3.35 3.89 6.80
N PHE A 47 2.65 2.82 6.40
CA PHE A 47 3.11 1.45 6.64
C PHE A 47 3.84 0.95 5.40
N TYR A 48 4.94 0.22 5.60
CA TYR A 48 5.58 -0.47 4.49
C TYR A 48 6.08 -1.85 4.92
N PHE A 49 6.10 -2.77 3.97
CA PHE A 49 6.55 -4.15 4.20
C PHE A 49 7.19 -4.71 2.95
N LYS A 50 8.10 -5.67 3.13
CA LYS A 50 8.79 -6.34 2.04
C LYS A 50 7.86 -7.31 1.33
N LEU A 51 7.90 -7.30 0.00
CA LEU A 51 7.24 -8.27 -0.85
C LEU A 51 8.14 -8.51 -2.06
N GLY A 52 9.04 -9.49 -1.94
CA GLY A 52 10.03 -9.78 -2.96
C GLY A 52 9.49 -10.57 -4.15
N GLY A 53 10.23 -10.55 -5.25
CA GLY A 53 9.88 -11.31 -6.44
C GLY A 53 8.81 -10.67 -7.30
N VAL A 54 8.47 -9.42 -7.05
CA VAL A 54 7.48 -8.68 -7.83
C VAL A 54 8.17 -7.80 -8.85
N LYS A 55 7.74 -7.91 -10.11
CA LYS A 55 8.25 -7.05 -11.16
C LYS A 55 7.50 -5.73 -11.14
N ASP A 56 8.25 -4.63 -11.11
CA ASP A 56 7.71 -3.27 -11.18
C ASP A 56 7.74 -2.81 -12.64
N TYR A 57 6.56 -2.71 -13.24
CA TYR A 57 6.42 -2.23 -14.63
C TYR A 57 6.37 -0.71 -14.73
N ARG A 58 6.31 -0.02 -13.57
CA ARG A 58 6.37 1.44 -13.46
C ARG A 58 5.29 2.19 -14.24
N GLU A 59 4.16 1.56 -14.49
CA GLU A 59 3.06 2.14 -15.29
C GLU A 59 2.50 3.41 -14.68
N THR A 60 2.51 3.50 -13.34
CA THR A 60 1.96 4.64 -12.60
C THR A 60 2.99 5.28 -11.70
N ALA A 61 4.27 5.26 -12.12
CA ALA A 61 5.38 5.80 -11.32
C ALA A 61 5.17 7.29 -11.07
N THR A 62 5.14 7.68 -9.80
CA THR A 62 4.82 9.04 -9.38
C THR A 62 5.46 9.37 -8.04
N THR A 63 5.66 10.67 -7.80
CA THR A 63 5.99 11.21 -6.47
C THR A 63 4.77 11.85 -5.81
N HIS A 64 3.59 11.78 -6.46
CA HIS A 64 2.34 12.35 -5.93
C HIS A 64 1.43 11.23 -5.46
N VAL A 65 1.28 11.10 -4.15
CA VAL A 65 0.38 10.14 -3.53
C VAL A 65 -0.58 10.88 -2.60
N ARG A 66 -1.69 10.22 -2.28
CA ARG A 66 -2.72 10.77 -1.39
C ARG A 66 -2.99 9.80 -0.26
N VAL A 67 -3.62 10.30 0.79
CA VAL A 67 -4.11 9.44 1.88
C VAL A 67 -5.01 8.36 1.29
N GLY A 68 -4.73 7.11 1.62
CA GLY A 68 -5.44 5.94 1.10
C GLY A 68 -4.76 5.24 -0.07
N ASP A 69 -3.72 5.84 -0.66
CA ASP A 69 -3.01 5.19 -1.76
C ASP A 69 -2.19 4.00 -1.26
N VAL A 70 -2.23 2.92 -2.04
CA VAL A 70 -1.37 1.74 -1.87
C VAL A 70 -0.41 1.74 -3.06
N ALA A 71 0.88 1.64 -2.76
CA ALA A 71 1.92 1.80 -3.77
C ALA A 71 3.00 0.73 -3.64
N PHE A 72 3.75 0.54 -4.71
CA PHE A 72 4.88 -0.39 -4.74
C PHE A 72 6.16 0.37 -5.11
N TRP A 73 7.19 0.19 -4.29
CA TRP A 73 8.52 0.72 -4.57
C TRP A 73 9.41 -0.43 -5.03
N GLY A 74 9.63 -0.51 -6.34
CA GLY A 74 10.30 -1.65 -6.96
C GLY A 74 11.77 -1.78 -6.57
N ALA A 75 12.48 -0.66 -6.40
CA ALA A 75 13.90 -0.69 -6.02
C ALA A 75 14.12 -1.38 -4.67
N GLY A 76 13.19 -1.21 -3.74
CA GLY A 76 13.27 -1.86 -2.42
C GLY A 76 12.40 -3.10 -2.29
N GLN A 77 11.61 -3.43 -3.30
CA GLN A 77 10.61 -4.52 -3.22
C GLN A 77 9.72 -4.37 -2.00
N VAL A 78 9.10 -3.20 -1.89
CA VAL A 78 8.30 -2.79 -0.73
C VAL A 78 6.92 -2.33 -1.18
N VAL A 79 5.89 -2.79 -0.48
CA VAL A 79 4.54 -2.25 -0.59
C VAL A 79 4.35 -1.20 0.50
N ALA A 80 3.82 -0.04 0.13
CA ALA A 80 3.59 1.09 1.03
C ALA A 80 2.11 1.45 1.05
N ILE A 81 1.61 1.81 2.23
CA ILE A 81 0.23 2.25 2.45
C ILE A 81 0.30 3.60 3.15
N PHE A 82 -0.25 4.63 2.50
CA PHE A 82 -0.19 6.00 3.02
C PHE A 82 -1.51 6.34 3.72
N PHE A 83 -1.44 6.64 5.02
CA PHE A 83 -2.65 6.99 5.77
C PHE A 83 -2.57 8.35 6.47
N GLY A 84 -1.53 9.13 6.16
CA GLY A 84 -1.33 10.48 6.67
C GLY A 84 -0.03 11.08 6.20
N ARG A 85 0.52 11.98 6.97
CA ARG A 85 1.77 12.67 6.62
C ARG A 85 2.98 11.77 6.80
N THR A 86 3.97 11.94 5.94
CA THR A 86 5.29 11.33 6.06
C THR A 86 6.30 12.39 6.50
N PRO A 87 7.53 11.99 6.90
CA PRO A 87 8.58 12.97 7.23
C PRO A 87 8.94 13.94 6.11
N MET A 88 8.62 13.63 4.87
CA MET A 88 8.86 14.51 3.73
C MET A 88 7.66 15.41 3.38
N SER A 89 6.55 15.29 4.11
CA SER A 89 5.36 16.09 3.82
C SER A 89 5.58 17.56 4.16
N LEU A 90 5.15 18.44 3.24
CA LEU A 90 5.16 19.90 3.43
C LEU A 90 3.77 20.43 3.78
N GLY A 91 2.74 19.66 3.52
CA GLY A 91 1.35 19.97 3.79
C GLY A 91 0.62 18.73 4.31
N PRO A 92 -0.71 18.66 4.15
CA PRO A 92 -1.49 17.55 4.71
C PRO A 92 -1.30 16.23 3.98
N ASP A 93 -0.80 16.24 2.74
CA ASP A 93 -0.68 15.03 1.94
C ASP A 93 0.62 14.28 2.21
N PRO A 94 0.61 12.95 2.12
CA PRO A 94 1.84 12.17 2.20
C PRO A 94 2.75 12.44 1.01
N VAL A 95 4.06 12.36 1.25
CA VAL A 95 5.08 12.43 0.20
C VAL A 95 5.94 11.19 0.34
N PRO A 96 6.05 10.36 -0.72
CA PRO A 96 6.89 9.15 -0.65
C PRO A 96 8.37 9.51 -0.63
N ALA A 97 9.18 8.60 -0.08
CA ALA A 97 10.64 8.78 -0.01
C ALA A 97 11.28 8.78 -1.40
N ASP A 98 10.65 8.14 -2.37
CA ASP A 98 11.11 8.01 -3.74
C ASP A 98 9.89 7.85 -4.65
N ARG A 99 10.13 7.82 -5.94
CA ARG A 99 9.07 7.56 -6.92
C ARG A 99 8.51 6.15 -6.72
N VAL A 100 7.19 6.04 -6.64
CA VAL A 100 6.49 4.78 -6.41
C VAL A 100 5.45 4.53 -7.50
N ASN A 101 5.04 3.28 -7.63
CA ASN A 101 3.99 2.87 -8.55
C ASN A 101 2.70 2.69 -7.74
N VAL A 102 1.72 3.56 -7.93
CA VAL A 102 0.43 3.44 -7.23
C VAL A 102 -0.35 2.26 -7.80
N ILE A 103 -0.64 1.28 -6.95
CA ILE A 103 -1.25 0.02 -7.37
C ILE A 103 -2.70 -0.13 -6.91
N GLY A 104 -3.16 0.73 -6.02
CA GLY A 104 -4.52 0.63 -5.51
C GLY A 104 -4.84 1.72 -4.51
N ARG A 105 -6.02 1.58 -3.89
CA ARG A 105 -6.52 2.56 -2.96
C ARG A 105 -7.39 1.92 -1.89
N ILE A 106 -7.21 2.36 -0.65
CA ILE A 106 -8.06 1.94 0.48
C ILE A 106 -9.51 2.35 0.22
N VAL A 107 -10.43 1.43 0.48
CA VAL A 107 -11.87 1.71 0.48
C VAL A 107 -12.23 2.22 1.88
N GLY A 108 -12.76 3.42 1.94
CA GLY A 108 -13.10 4.05 3.21
C GLY A 108 -11.98 4.93 3.75
N ASP A 109 -11.95 5.09 5.06
CA ASP A 109 -11.04 6.01 5.75
C ASP A 109 -9.75 5.31 6.17
N ALA A 110 -8.66 5.61 5.45
CA ALA A 110 -7.36 5.02 5.73
C ALA A 110 -6.77 5.50 7.07
N THR A 111 -7.23 6.63 7.60
CA THR A 111 -6.69 7.16 8.87
C THR A 111 -6.96 6.26 10.07
N VAL A 112 -7.86 5.27 9.93
CA VAL A 112 -8.08 4.26 10.97
C VAL A 112 -6.80 3.50 11.32
N PHE A 113 -5.83 3.44 10.42
CA PHE A 113 -4.54 2.82 10.68
C PHE A 113 -3.71 3.50 11.78
N ARG A 114 -4.07 4.72 12.18
CA ARG A 114 -3.45 5.38 13.32
C ARG A 114 -3.61 4.57 14.61
N ARG A 115 -4.61 3.71 14.68
CA ARG A 115 -4.86 2.83 15.83
C ARG A 115 -3.96 1.59 15.84
N ALA A 116 -3.19 1.38 14.77
CA ALA A 116 -2.41 0.16 14.59
C ALA A 116 -0.90 0.43 14.46
N MET A 117 -0.44 1.61 14.83
CA MET A 117 0.96 2.01 14.61
C MET A 117 1.98 1.20 15.43
N GLU A 118 1.52 0.53 16.48
CA GLU A 118 2.38 -0.32 17.33
C GLU A 118 2.33 -1.79 16.92
N ALA A 119 1.55 -2.15 15.91
CA ALA A 119 1.43 -3.55 15.48
C ALA A 119 2.75 -4.04 14.86
N PRO A 120 3.18 -5.28 15.16
CA PRO A 120 4.44 -5.81 14.64
C PRO A 120 4.36 -6.36 13.23
N THR A 121 3.16 -6.74 12.76
CA THR A 121 3.00 -7.43 11.48
C THR A 121 1.80 -6.89 10.71
N ILE A 122 1.84 -7.12 9.40
CA ILE A 122 0.75 -6.84 8.48
C ILE A 122 0.41 -8.12 7.73
N ARG A 123 -0.89 -8.34 7.51
CA ARG A 123 -1.38 -9.42 6.66
C ARG A 123 -2.18 -8.84 5.52
N VAL A 124 -1.88 -9.29 4.31
CA VAL A 124 -2.61 -8.87 3.11
C VAL A 124 -3.09 -10.13 2.40
N GLU A 125 -4.36 -10.17 2.09
CA GLU A 125 -4.97 -11.35 1.48
C GLU A 125 -6.00 -10.95 0.43
N ARG A 126 -6.33 -11.88 -0.45
CA ARG A 126 -7.38 -11.66 -1.43
C ARG A 126 -8.75 -11.74 -0.74
N VAL A 127 -9.63 -10.88 -1.18
CA VAL A 127 -11.03 -10.95 -0.73
C VAL A 127 -11.80 -11.97 -1.56
#